data_aa58a6e46b1730579622cc2eac9099d6
#
_entry.id   aa58a6e46b1730579622cc2eac9099d6
#
_cell.length_a   1.000
_cell.length_b   1.000
_cell.length_c   1.000
_cell.angle_alpha   90.00
_cell.angle_beta   90.00
_cell.angle_gamma   90.00
#
_symmetry.space_group_name_H-M   'P 1'
#
loop_
_entity.id
_entity.type
_entity.pdbx_description
1 polymer ?
#
loop_
_entity_poly.entity_id
_entity_poly.type
_entity_poly.pdbx_seq_one_letter_code
_entity_poly.pdbx_strand_id
1 'polypeptide(L)'
;MAIRLGIAPIGWSNDDLPELGGDITLEQCLKEARQAGYSGVEKGGKFPMDPKLLKPIMADHQLELVSGWFSGRLLEVTVEEEKSRIKEQLALYQAMGCPVMVYAETVGTVQGLIDTPVSQRPKLTQDQIRRYGEKLTKFAEFLQAEHCPMTFHHHMGTVIETEEEIDLLMESTDAPVGLLLDTGHLTFAGGDV
;
A
#
# COMPACT_ATOMS: atom_id res chain seq x y z
N MET A 1 3.34 26.60 -4.17
CA MET A 1 2.41 25.47 -3.96
C MET A 1 2.50 25.08 -2.50
N ALA A 2 1.40 24.98 -1.77
CA ALA A 2 1.43 24.55 -0.37
C ALA A 2 1.59 23.02 -0.31
N ILE A 3 2.45 22.53 0.58
CA ILE A 3 2.58 21.10 0.86
C ILE A 3 1.31 20.63 1.57
N ARG A 4 0.74 19.52 1.10
CA ARG A 4 -0.41 18.85 1.72
C ARG A 4 0.07 17.53 2.31
N LEU A 5 -0.32 17.25 3.54
CA LEU A 5 0.05 16.04 4.26
C LEU A 5 -1.12 15.08 4.32
N GLY A 6 -0.85 13.82 4.05
CA GLY A 6 -1.74 12.70 4.32
C GLY A 6 -1.23 11.85 5.48
N ILE A 7 -2.08 10.99 6.04
CA ILE A 7 -1.73 10.06 7.11
C ILE A 7 -2.39 8.70 6.88
N ALA A 8 -1.65 7.64 7.17
CA ALA A 8 -2.23 6.29 7.25
C ALA A 8 -2.90 6.09 8.62
N PRO A 9 -4.09 5.45 8.69
CA PRO A 9 -4.79 5.22 9.95
C PRO A 9 -4.13 4.17 10.84
N ILE A 10 -3.03 3.58 10.41
CA ILE A 10 -2.27 2.56 11.18
C ILE A 10 -1.80 3.09 12.54
N GLY A 11 -1.67 4.40 12.72
CA GLY A 11 -1.37 5.01 14.01
C GLY A 11 -2.49 4.89 15.06
N TRP A 12 -3.72 4.59 14.62
CA TRP A 12 -4.90 4.38 15.47
C TRP A 12 -5.31 2.91 15.52
N SER A 13 -5.27 2.22 14.39
CA SER A 13 -5.67 0.82 14.28
C SER A 13 -4.80 0.09 13.29
N ASN A 14 -4.34 -1.09 13.66
CA ASN A 14 -3.43 -1.88 12.85
C ASN A 14 -4.21 -2.94 12.06
N ASP A 15 -4.11 -2.93 10.73
CA ASP A 15 -4.80 -3.89 9.86
C ASP A 15 -4.11 -5.26 9.84
N ASP A 16 -2.79 -5.34 10.13
CA ASP A 16 -2.04 -6.59 10.26
C ASP A 16 -2.21 -7.26 11.63
N LEU A 17 -2.48 -6.45 12.67
CA LEU A 17 -2.70 -6.89 14.05
C LEU A 17 -3.99 -6.23 14.58
N PRO A 18 -5.18 -6.70 14.20
CA PRO A 18 -6.47 -6.03 14.44
C PRO A 18 -6.85 -5.83 15.89
N GLU A 19 -6.23 -6.53 16.82
CA GLU A 19 -6.36 -6.31 18.27
C GLU A 19 -5.72 -4.99 18.74
N LEU A 20 -4.80 -4.43 17.95
CA LEU A 20 -4.19 -3.13 18.25
C LEU A 20 -5.07 -2.00 17.68
N GLY A 21 -5.83 -1.35 18.57
CA GLY A 21 -6.73 -0.25 18.22
C GLY A 21 -8.02 -0.73 17.53
N GLY A 22 -8.41 -1.99 17.71
CA GLY A 22 -9.64 -2.53 17.12
C GLY A 22 -10.91 -1.80 17.56
N ASP A 23 -10.92 -1.25 18.77
CA ASP A 23 -11.98 -0.46 19.38
C ASP A 23 -12.04 1.01 18.90
N ILE A 24 -10.96 1.52 18.28
CA ILE A 24 -10.93 2.89 17.74
C ILE A 24 -11.76 2.93 16.45
N THR A 25 -12.72 3.83 16.41
CA THR A 25 -13.64 3.96 15.25
C THR A 25 -13.01 4.72 14.09
N LEU A 26 -13.50 4.48 12.86
CA LEU A 26 -13.12 5.29 11.69
C LEU A 26 -13.39 6.78 11.93
N GLU A 27 -14.54 7.11 12.53
CA GLU A 27 -14.94 8.47 12.90
C GLU A 27 -13.87 9.16 13.75
N GLN A 28 -13.35 8.48 14.78
CA GLN A 28 -12.29 9.00 15.63
C GLN A 28 -11.00 9.23 14.83
N CYS A 29 -10.57 8.26 14.02
CA CYS A 29 -9.37 8.40 13.20
C CYS A 29 -9.45 9.64 12.28
N LEU A 30 -10.56 9.81 11.57
CA LEU A 30 -10.74 10.93 10.65
C LEU A 30 -10.81 12.28 11.37
N LYS A 31 -11.52 12.35 12.48
CA LYS A 31 -11.62 13.56 13.30
C LYS A 31 -10.24 13.99 13.80
N GLU A 32 -9.47 13.07 14.37
CA GLU A 32 -8.15 13.36 14.91
C GLU A 32 -7.13 13.69 13.82
N ALA A 33 -7.17 12.99 12.67
CA ALA A 33 -6.37 13.32 11.50
C ALA A 33 -6.63 14.77 11.03
N ARG A 34 -7.91 15.16 10.95
CA ARG A 34 -8.26 16.54 10.59
C ARG A 34 -7.80 17.56 11.62
N GLN A 35 -7.95 17.27 12.93
CA GLN A 35 -7.50 18.12 14.02
C GLN A 35 -5.97 18.30 14.01
N ALA A 36 -5.22 17.26 13.65
CA ALA A 36 -3.77 17.31 13.50
C ALA A 36 -3.30 18.10 12.26
N GLY A 37 -4.22 18.53 11.39
CA GLY A 37 -3.92 19.37 10.22
C GLY A 37 -3.68 18.60 8.93
N TYR A 38 -3.94 17.29 8.88
CA TYR A 38 -3.84 16.52 7.65
C TYR A 38 -4.93 16.92 6.65
N SER A 39 -4.60 16.80 5.36
CA SER A 39 -5.50 17.10 4.24
C SER A 39 -6.10 15.84 3.62
N GLY A 40 -5.53 14.69 3.91
CA GLY A 40 -5.98 13.41 3.39
C GLY A 40 -5.59 12.25 4.27
N VAL A 41 -6.19 11.10 3.97
CA VAL A 41 -5.91 9.85 4.67
C VAL A 41 -5.75 8.71 3.66
N GLU A 42 -4.94 7.74 4.01
CA GLU A 42 -4.84 6.46 3.33
C GLU A 42 -6.02 5.56 3.71
N LYS A 43 -6.51 4.75 2.76
CA LYS A 43 -7.56 3.78 3.05
C LYS A 43 -7.03 2.65 3.92
N GLY A 44 -7.62 2.48 5.09
CA GLY A 44 -7.44 1.31 5.95
C GLY A 44 -8.62 0.35 5.91
N GLY A 45 -8.54 -0.74 6.65
CA GLY A 45 -9.54 -1.81 6.69
C GLY A 45 -10.92 -1.38 7.18
N LYS A 46 -11.01 -0.33 8.00
CA LYS A 46 -12.28 0.19 8.54
C LYS A 46 -13.08 1.04 7.55
N PHE A 47 -12.52 1.38 6.39
CA PHE A 47 -13.18 2.23 5.39
C PHE A 47 -14.20 1.44 4.58
N PRO A 48 -15.43 1.97 4.37
CA PRO A 48 -16.40 1.36 3.47
C PRO A 48 -15.86 1.23 2.05
N MET A 49 -16.15 0.09 1.41
CA MET A 49 -15.82 -0.12 0.00
C MET A 49 -16.84 0.48 -0.96
N ASP A 50 -18.04 0.84 -0.48
CA ASP A 50 -19.05 1.54 -1.29
C ASP A 50 -18.75 3.06 -1.31
N PRO A 51 -18.42 3.64 -2.48
CA PRO A 51 -18.17 5.07 -2.59
C PRO A 51 -19.36 5.96 -2.20
N LYS A 52 -20.59 5.45 -2.27
CA LYS A 52 -21.78 6.18 -1.82
C LYS A 52 -21.78 6.37 -0.30
N LEU A 53 -21.20 5.45 0.44
CA LEU A 53 -21.03 5.55 1.88
C LEU A 53 -19.77 6.33 2.24
N LEU A 54 -18.67 6.12 1.52
CA LEU A 54 -17.39 6.73 1.87
C LEU A 54 -17.32 8.22 1.54
N LYS A 55 -17.89 8.66 0.40
CA LYS A 55 -17.87 10.08 -0.01
C LYS A 55 -18.40 11.05 1.04
N PRO A 56 -19.62 10.86 1.61
CA PRO A 56 -20.10 11.76 2.65
C PRO A 56 -19.25 11.74 3.91
N ILE A 57 -18.76 10.57 4.34
CA ILE A 57 -17.88 10.45 5.50
C ILE A 57 -16.62 11.32 5.31
N MET A 58 -15.94 11.19 4.16
CA MET A 58 -14.74 11.96 3.87
C MET A 58 -15.02 13.47 3.78
N ALA A 59 -16.15 13.84 3.17
CA ALA A 59 -16.56 15.23 3.05
C ALA A 59 -16.87 15.87 4.40
N ASP A 60 -17.56 15.19 5.30
CA ASP A 60 -17.90 15.67 6.64
C ASP A 60 -16.64 15.98 7.46
N HIS A 61 -15.56 15.20 7.26
CA HIS A 61 -14.27 15.46 7.90
C HIS A 61 -13.34 16.37 7.10
N GLN A 62 -13.72 16.83 5.90
CA GLN A 62 -12.89 17.64 5.02
C GLN A 62 -11.52 17.00 4.71
N LEU A 63 -11.52 15.69 4.49
CA LEU A 63 -10.34 14.89 4.14
C LEU A 63 -10.52 14.27 2.76
N GLU A 64 -9.42 14.08 2.04
CA GLU A 64 -9.37 13.37 0.78
C GLU A 64 -8.84 11.95 0.99
N LEU A 65 -9.30 11.00 0.16
CA LEU A 65 -8.66 9.70 0.05
C LEU A 65 -7.45 9.84 -0.86
N VAL A 66 -6.23 9.65 -0.32
CA VAL A 66 -5.00 9.98 -1.05
C VAL A 66 -4.21 8.76 -1.51
N SER A 67 -4.44 7.61 -0.91
CA SER A 67 -3.83 6.33 -1.26
C SER A 67 -4.54 5.18 -0.56
N GLY A 68 -4.01 3.98 -0.66
CA GLY A 68 -4.39 2.84 0.14
C GLY A 68 -3.68 1.56 -0.29
N TRP A 69 -3.46 0.72 0.67
CA TRP A 69 -2.76 -0.54 0.53
C TRP A 69 -3.56 -1.56 -0.28
N PHE A 70 -2.86 -2.26 -1.18
CA PHE A 70 -3.35 -3.47 -1.83
C PHE A 70 -2.36 -4.62 -1.59
N SER A 71 -2.86 -5.71 -1.00
CA SER A 71 -2.09 -6.92 -0.75
C SER A 71 -1.92 -7.73 -2.04
N GLY A 72 -0.79 -7.53 -2.69
CA GLY A 72 -0.42 -8.16 -3.94
C GLY A 72 -0.04 -9.63 -3.78
N ARG A 73 -0.24 -10.40 -4.85
CA ARG A 73 0.09 -11.83 -4.93
C ARG A 73 0.69 -12.24 -6.28
N LEU A 74 1.37 -11.33 -6.98
CA LEU A 74 1.95 -11.61 -8.30
C LEU A 74 3.01 -12.72 -8.30
N LEU A 75 3.56 -13.08 -7.15
CA LEU A 75 4.42 -14.26 -7.04
C LEU A 75 3.67 -15.58 -7.28
N GLU A 76 2.39 -15.65 -6.92
CA GLU A 76 1.57 -16.87 -7.01
C GLU A 76 0.55 -16.85 -8.14
N VAL A 77 0.03 -15.66 -8.47
CA VAL A 77 -1.02 -15.51 -9.47
C VAL A 77 -0.49 -14.91 -10.77
N THR A 78 -1.28 -15.03 -11.84
CA THR A 78 -1.01 -14.35 -13.10
C THR A 78 -1.39 -12.85 -13.01
N VAL A 79 -0.87 -12.05 -13.93
CA VAL A 79 -1.22 -10.62 -14.01
C VAL A 79 -2.74 -10.44 -14.24
N GLU A 80 -3.38 -11.29 -15.02
CA GLU A 80 -4.82 -11.22 -15.28
C GLU A 80 -5.66 -11.57 -14.05
N GLU A 81 -5.22 -12.51 -13.25
CA GLU A 81 -5.85 -12.81 -11.96
C GLU A 81 -5.68 -11.64 -11.00
N GLU A 82 -4.49 -11.02 -10.93
CA GLU A 82 -4.25 -9.86 -10.08
C GLU A 82 -5.09 -8.65 -10.51
N LYS A 83 -5.21 -8.38 -11.81
CA LYS A 83 -6.14 -7.39 -12.35
C LYS A 83 -7.59 -7.66 -11.93
N SER A 84 -7.98 -8.92 -11.83
CA SER A 84 -9.32 -9.30 -11.38
C SER A 84 -9.53 -9.08 -9.89
N ARG A 85 -8.50 -9.31 -9.09
CA ARG A 85 -8.51 -9.12 -7.63
C ARG A 85 -8.65 -7.65 -7.23
N ILE A 86 -7.99 -6.74 -7.97
CA ILE A 86 -7.97 -5.32 -7.63
C ILE A 86 -9.21 -4.54 -8.06
N LYS A 87 -10.09 -5.11 -8.88
CA LYS A 87 -11.19 -4.40 -9.53
C LYS A 87 -12.07 -3.58 -8.59
N GLU A 88 -12.44 -4.15 -7.45
CA GLU A 88 -13.33 -3.49 -6.49
C GLU A 88 -12.64 -2.27 -5.86
N GLN A 89 -11.38 -2.42 -5.45
CA GLN A 89 -10.61 -1.32 -4.87
C GLN A 89 -10.29 -0.25 -5.91
N LEU A 90 -9.96 -0.64 -7.14
CA LEU A 90 -9.74 0.28 -8.25
C LEU A 90 -10.98 1.11 -8.55
N ALA A 91 -12.17 0.48 -8.61
CA ALA A 91 -13.43 1.19 -8.81
C ALA A 91 -13.73 2.19 -7.69
N LEU A 92 -13.45 1.82 -6.43
CA LEU A 92 -13.55 2.74 -5.31
C LEU A 92 -12.62 3.94 -5.50
N TYR A 93 -11.35 3.71 -5.84
CA TYR A 93 -10.35 4.76 -5.98
C TYR A 93 -10.70 5.72 -7.12
N GLN A 94 -11.12 5.21 -8.27
CA GLN A 94 -11.62 6.02 -9.38
C GLN A 94 -12.82 6.87 -8.97
N ALA A 95 -13.79 6.29 -8.25
CA ALA A 95 -14.96 7.01 -7.75
C ALA A 95 -14.60 8.08 -6.70
N MET A 96 -13.57 7.87 -5.89
CA MET A 96 -13.11 8.81 -4.86
C MET A 96 -12.12 9.85 -5.38
N GLY A 97 -11.59 9.70 -6.59
CA GLY A 97 -10.52 10.54 -7.13
C GLY A 97 -9.18 10.31 -6.42
N CYS A 98 -8.97 9.09 -5.89
CA CYS A 98 -7.73 8.70 -5.22
C CYS A 98 -6.58 8.64 -6.24
N PRO A 99 -5.45 9.34 -6.02
CA PRO A 99 -4.45 9.55 -7.06
C PRO A 99 -3.51 8.36 -7.28
N VAL A 100 -3.39 7.44 -6.33
CA VAL A 100 -2.38 6.38 -6.37
C VAL A 100 -2.81 5.12 -5.61
N MET A 101 -2.43 3.97 -6.14
CA MET A 101 -2.53 2.67 -5.48
C MET A 101 -1.20 2.30 -4.83
N VAL A 102 -1.20 2.00 -3.54
CA VAL A 102 -0.03 1.44 -2.84
C VAL A 102 -0.10 -0.07 -2.93
N TYR A 103 0.89 -0.66 -3.58
CA TYR A 103 0.98 -2.11 -3.82
C TYR A 103 2.17 -2.70 -3.08
N ALA A 104 1.96 -3.74 -2.29
CA ALA A 104 3.04 -4.54 -1.72
C ALA A 104 2.81 -6.02 -2.02
N GLU A 105 3.88 -6.77 -2.26
CA GLU A 105 3.80 -8.23 -2.40
C GLU A 105 3.68 -8.89 -1.03
N THR A 106 2.61 -9.65 -0.82
CA THR A 106 2.30 -10.23 0.49
C THR A 106 2.37 -11.76 0.54
N VAL A 107 2.83 -12.40 -0.52
CA VAL A 107 2.98 -13.86 -0.52
C VAL A 107 4.06 -14.30 0.47
N GLY A 108 3.64 -15.12 1.44
CA GLY A 108 4.52 -15.67 2.47
C GLY A 108 5.05 -14.65 3.49
N THR A 109 4.54 -13.43 3.50
CA THR A 109 4.96 -12.39 4.45
C THR A 109 4.72 -12.79 5.90
N VAL A 110 5.55 -12.27 6.81
CA VAL A 110 5.49 -12.57 8.25
C VAL A 110 5.11 -11.38 9.13
N GLN A 111 4.91 -10.18 8.55
CA GLN A 111 4.63 -8.96 9.33
C GLN A 111 3.39 -9.05 10.24
N GLY A 112 2.37 -9.81 9.83
CA GLY A 112 1.16 -10.03 10.63
C GLY A 112 1.22 -11.26 11.56
N LEU A 113 2.38 -11.90 11.70
CA LEU A 113 2.57 -13.12 12.50
C LEU A 113 3.34 -12.80 13.77
N ILE A 114 2.64 -12.47 14.86
CA ILE A 114 3.23 -11.94 16.11
C ILE A 114 4.33 -12.83 16.71
N ASP A 115 4.22 -14.15 16.57
CA ASP A 115 5.18 -15.10 17.11
C ASP A 115 6.31 -15.47 16.11
N THR A 116 6.31 -14.87 14.91
CA THR A 116 7.29 -15.18 13.87
C THR A 116 8.31 -14.04 13.77
N PRO A 117 9.61 -14.31 14.02
CA PRO A 117 10.65 -13.31 13.84
C PRO A 117 10.68 -12.77 12.39
N VAL A 118 10.81 -11.45 12.22
CA VAL A 118 10.89 -10.81 10.89
C VAL A 118 12.03 -11.37 10.04
N SER A 119 13.11 -11.82 10.66
CA SER A 119 14.23 -12.50 9.99
C SER A 119 13.85 -13.80 9.27
N GLN A 120 12.68 -14.37 9.55
CA GLN A 120 12.13 -15.55 8.86
C GLN A 120 11.29 -15.19 7.62
N ARG A 121 11.30 -13.89 7.21
CA ARG A 121 10.63 -13.46 6.01
C ARG A 121 11.04 -14.25 4.77
N PRO A 122 10.18 -14.39 3.75
CA PRO A 122 10.56 -15.00 2.49
C PRO A 122 11.64 -14.15 1.78
N LYS A 123 12.55 -14.83 1.09
CA LYS A 123 13.61 -14.19 0.30
C LYS A 123 13.57 -14.71 -1.13
N LEU A 124 13.71 -13.81 -2.07
CA LEU A 124 13.81 -14.14 -3.50
C LEU A 124 15.27 -14.16 -3.93
N THR A 125 15.58 -15.03 -4.89
CA THR A 125 16.83 -14.91 -5.63
C THR A 125 16.77 -13.71 -6.58
N GLN A 126 17.92 -13.22 -7.04
CA GLN A 126 17.97 -12.11 -8.00
C GLN A 126 17.15 -12.41 -9.27
N ASP A 127 17.21 -13.64 -9.79
CA ASP A 127 16.43 -14.03 -10.97
C ASP A 127 14.92 -14.06 -10.69
N GLN A 128 14.51 -14.38 -9.47
CA GLN A 128 13.10 -14.28 -9.08
C GLN A 128 12.65 -12.83 -8.97
N ILE A 129 13.47 -11.93 -8.42
CA ILE A 129 13.17 -10.49 -8.35
C ILE A 129 13.01 -9.92 -9.77
N ARG A 130 13.91 -10.26 -10.72
CA ARG A 130 13.80 -9.81 -12.11
C ARG A 130 12.50 -10.27 -12.77
N ARG A 131 12.16 -11.55 -12.64
CA ARG A 131 10.90 -12.08 -13.21
C ARG A 131 9.66 -11.49 -12.53
N TYR A 132 9.75 -11.18 -11.25
CA TYR A 132 8.70 -10.48 -10.53
C TYR A 132 8.54 -9.04 -11.05
N GLY A 133 9.65 -8.32 -11.28
CA GLY A 133 9.66 -6.97 -11.87
C GLY A 133 8.96 -6.90 -13.22
N GLU A 134 9.14 -7.92 -14.09
CA GLU A 134 8.44 -8.00 -15.38
C GLU A 134 6.91 -8.14 -15.23
N LYS A 135 6.45 -8.92 -14.22
CA LYS A 135 5.02 -9.04 -13.91
C LYS A 135 4.47 -7.75 -13.31
N LEU A 136 5.23 -7.13 -12.41
CA LEU A 136 4.86 -5.90 -11.74
C LEU A 136 4.71 -4.75 -12.73
N THR A 137 5.63 -4.64 -13.71
CA THR A 137 5.54 -3.67 -14.81
C THR A 137 4.22 -3.81 -15.59
N LYS A 138 3.86 -5.02 -16.02
CA LYS A 138 2.61 -5.26 -16.76
C LYS A 138 1.36 -4.93 -15.94
N PHE A 139 1.42 -5.14 -14.64
CA PHE A 139 0.34 -4.78 -13.74
C PHE A 139 0.25 -3.26 -13.53
N ALA A 140 1.39 -2.58 -13.40
CA ALA A 140 1.47 -1.14 -13.29
C ALA A 140 1.00 -0.42 -14.57
N GLU A 141 1.34 -0.94 -15.75
CA GLU A 141 0.82 -0.46 -17.05
C GLU A 141 -0.71 -0.50 -17.10
N PHE A 142 -1.30 -1.60 -16.63
CA PHE A 142 -2.75 -1.70 -16.52
C PHE A 142 -3.33 -0.63 -15.59
N LEU A 143 -2.79 -0.46 -14.39
CA LEU A 143 -3.29 0.54 -13.44
C LEU A 143 -3.11 1.97 -13.96
N GLN A 144 -2.01 2.26 -14.66
CA GLN A 144 -1.78 3.54 -15.30
C GLN A 144 -2.82 3.82 -16.41
N ALA A 145 -3.15 2.81 -17.22
CA ALA A 145 -4.20 2.93 -18.25
C ALA A 145 -5.59 3.16 -17.64
N GLU A 146 -5.83 2.65 -16.44
CA GLU A 146 -7.04 2.86 -15.65
C GLU A 146 -7.02 4.18 -14.84
N HIS A 147 -6.05 5.07 -15.09
CA HIS A 147 -5.88 6.37 -14.41
C HIS A 147 -5.68 6.28 -12.89
N CYS A 148 -5.15 5.16 -12.40
CA CYS A 148 -4.79 4.95 -11.00
C CYS A 148 -3.38 4.36 -10.92
N PRO A 149 -2.33 5.16 -11.16
CA PRO A 149 -0.95 4.67 -11.13
C PRO A 149 -0.64 4.03 -9.78
N MET A 150 0.30 3.08 -9.79
CA MET A 150 0.74 2.44 -8.55
C MET A 150 2.12 2.90 -8.10
N THR A 151 2.34 2.77 -6.79
CA THR A 151 3.66 2.77 -6.17
C THR A 151 3.88 1.45 -5.46
N PHE A 152 5.06 0.86 -5.67
CA PHE A 152 5.47 -0.33 -4.93
C PHE A 152 5.94 0.09 -3.54
N HIS A 153 5.41 -0.57 -2.52
CA HIS A 153 5.80 -0.37 -1.13
C HIS A 153 6.66 -1.55 -0.66
N HIS A 154 7.96 -1.32 -0.51
CA HIS A 154 8.84 -2.24 0.19
C HIS A 154 8.48 -2.26 1.67
N HIS A 155 8.45 -3.43 2.30
CA HIS A 155 7.95 -3.54 3.66
C HIS A 155 8.71 -4.60 4.46
N MET A 156 8.95 -4.32 5.74
CA MET A 156 9.55 -5.31 6.64
C MET A 156 8.72 -6.59 6.67
N GLY A 157 9.39 -7.74 6.70
CA GLY A 157 8.73 -9.04 6.73
C GLY A 157 8.21 -9.54 5.39
N THR A 158 8.42 -8.80 4.29
CA THR A 158 8.05 -9.20 2.92
C THR A 158 9.24 -9.68 2.09
N VAL A 159 9.00 -10.03 0.84
CA VAL A 159 10.03 -10.46 -0.13
C VAL A 159 10.96 -9.36 -0.60
N ILE A 160 10.56 -8.09 -0.45
CA ILE A 160 11.35 -6.89 -0.80
C ILE A 160 11.41 -6.01 0.43
N GLU A 161 12.53 -6.06 1.14
CA GLU A 161 12.75 -5.37 2.41
C GLU A 161 14.03 -4.53 2.40
N THR A 162 15.16 -5.10 1.94
CA THR A 162 16.45 -4.44 2.00
C THR A 162 16.68 -3.48 0.83
N GLU A 163 17.60 -2.53 1.01
CA GLU A 163 17.99 -1.57 -0.03
C GLU A 163 18.40 -2.27 -1.33
N GLU A 164 19.24 -3.34 -1.23
CA GLU A 164 19.67 -4.09 -2.41
C GLU A 164 18.52 -4.80 -3.13
N GLU A 165 17.50 -5.27 -2.39
CA GLU A 165 16.31 -5.89 -2.98
C GLU A 165 15.42 -4.83 -3.66
N ILE A 166 15.31 -3.63 -3.06
CA ILE A 166 14.59 -2.49 -3.63
C ILE A 166 15.25 -2.04 -4.92
N ASP A 167 16.55 -1.80 -4.89
CA ASP A 167 17.33 -1.36 -6.06
C ASP A 167 17.19 -2.37 -7.21
N LEU A 168 17.41 -3.65 -6.93
CA LEU A 168 17.27 -4.69 -7.94
C LEU A 168 15.86 -4.80 -8.50
N LEU A 169 14.83 -4.62 -7.68
CA LEU A 169 13.45 -4.60 -8.16
C LEU A 169 13.23 -3.40 -9.07
N MET A 170 13.62 -2.20 -8.66
CA MET A 170 13.42 -0.99 -9.45
C MET A 170 14.21 -1.02 -10.76
N GLU A 171 15.43 -1.57 -10.76
CA GLU A 171 16.21 -1.83 -11.99
C GLU A 171 15.55 -2.86 -12.92
N SER A 172 14.68 -3.71 -12.38
CA SER A 172 13.99 -4.79 -13.10
C SER A 172 12.56 -4.42 -13.52
N THR A 173 12.16 -3.17 -13.30
CA THR A 173 10.84 -2.64 -13.66
C THR A 173 10.96 -1.49 -14.65
N ASP A 174 9.86 -1.19 -15.36
CA ASP A 174 9.77 -0.05 -16.26
C ASP A 174 9.05 1.15 -15.61
N ALA A 175 9.07 2.29 -16.29
CA ALA A 175 8.58 3.59 -15.83
C ALA A 175 7.18 3.63 -15.17
N PRO A 176 6.19 2.75 -15.50
CA PRO A 176 4.90 2.75 -14.79
C PRO A 176 4.96 2.35 -13.32
N VAL A 177 6.02 1.68 -12.88
CA VAL A 177 6.19 1.27 -11.49
C VAL A 177 6.84 2.40 -10.71
N GLY A 178 6.06 3.08 -9.85
CA GLY A 178 6.59 4.03 -8.88
C GLY A 178 7.11 3.34 -7.63
N LEU A 179 8.00 4.00 -6.91
CA LEU A 179 8.44 3.58 -5.57
C LEU A 179 7.76 4.44 -4.51
N LEU A 180 7.13 3.81 -3.53
CA LEU A 180 6.83 4.45 -2.25
C LEU A 180 8.05 4.27 -1.36
N LEU A 181 8.82 5.34 -1.18
CA LEU A 181 9.98 5.33 -0.29
C LEU A 181 9.50 5.45 1.16
N ASP A 182 9.47 4.33 1.86
CA ASP A 182 9.22 4.31 3.31
C ASP A 182 10.55 4.38 4.06
N THR A 183 10.86 5.54 4.61
CA THR A 183 12.11 5.78 5.32
C THR A 183 12.20 5.00 6.63
N GLY A 184 11.06 4.69 7.26
CA GLY A 184 11.01 3.87 8.47
C GLY A 184 11.36 2.41 8.19
N HIS A 185 10.74 1.81 7.17
CA HIS A 185 11.05 0.44 6.76
C HIS A 185 12.47 0.31 6.21
N LEU A 186 12.95 1.29 5.43
CA LEU A 186 14.31 1.28 4.92
C LEU A 186 15.34 1.33 6.06
N THR A 187 15.16 2.23 7.02
CA THR A 187 16.03 2.31 8.21
C THR A 187 15.97 1.02 9.04
N PHE A 188 14.79 0.43 9.22
CA PHE A 188 14.63 -0.86 9.91
C PHE A 188 15.43 -1.97 9.22
N ALA A 189 15.45 -1.99 7.89
CA ALA A 189 16.20 -2.96 7.09
C ALA A 189 17.72 -2.69 7.05
N GLY A 190 18.18 -1.59 7.64
CA GLY A 190 19.61 -1.21 7.68
C GLY A 190 20.07 -0.38 6.48
N GLY A 191 19.15 0.11 5.65
CA GLY A 191 19.43 1.00 4.54
C GLY A 191 19.67 2.45 4.97
N ASP A 192 20.24 3.25 4.09
CA ASP A 192 20.50 4.69 4.26
C ASP A 192 19.43 5.53 3.55
N VAL A 193 18.98 6.63 4.20
CA VAL A 193 17.86 7.47 3.74
C VAL A 193 18.35 8.80 3.19
#